data_6fb0bdc50fb0f9256f74eef3df796e1a
#
_entry.id   6fb0bdc50fb0f9256f74eef3df796e1a
#
_cell.length_a   1.000
_cell.length_b   1.000
_cell.length_c   1.000
_cell.angle_alpha   90.00
_cell.angle_beta   90.00
_cell.angle_gamma   90.00
#
_symmetry.space_group_name_H-M   'P 1'
#
loop_
_entity.id
_entity.type
_entity.pdbx_description
1 polymer ?
#
loop_
_entity_poly.entity_id
_entity_poly.type
_entity_poly.pdbx_seq_one_letter_code
_entity_poly.pdbx_strand_id
1 'polypeptide(L)'
;MFTIDGLIWMLLAVVLVFAAIQQAGDGKRQMSDRTHRRVCCAALAVGVLVRLVKLSSLPAGISAEEALVGVQAKSLWQTGGFLFGQGMTTQLAQWEGETTGPLLAALTAPLVGLFGMNPWTVRLPLALLSCAAMPAAYGLGKAVSGRRAARWMLVIYAICPIFVLEARLTCGSCAALYLLPIALCLLARGISRPVELYIGMVVLALTAYAQNMYFFIAPALIAACGAIAACGAIAAVSGRKKRHALLAAALGLLLCVPAVLTAYVNLTDAAGMTLLGMIRIPKLEEFEKAYLTEKLARGTLGQTVLDKLWTVLTGGIFQVLRHENIDSGLFTPNGMLALFTVSLPLMTLGALALLARLMDGRRVKGEKAAARAMVKAAFAVTLVCLVLFGSIGVLDYAGTTGLFDHSALILFDALLMTAGLCTMERKNLKCAAAMGALLTVNFALLAAYLFGGSYQQNANVYFAGFQQLSVRAAQIQKETGAKINVTANIYPHIQPDAGAEMMFLYATDADMRAAEAERGEKYEAAYMPENMQLEPGQIYLAKTEETSNWDFDGFAYEESEGYSLLYPL
;
A
#
# COMPACT_ATOMS: atom_id res chain seq x y z
N MET A 1 -9.52 10.22 19.94
CA MET A 1 -9.14 11.24 20.94
C MET A 1 -8.08 10.65 21.87
N PHE A 2 -6.80 11.01 21.73
CA PHE A 2 -5.81 10.66 22.73
C PHE A 2 -6.24 11.41 23.99
N THR A 3 -6.72 10.70 24.96
CA THR A 3 -6.87 11.25 26.28
C THR A 3 -5.47 11.58 26.80
N ILE A 4 -5.35 12.68 27.50
CA ILE A 4 -4.10 13.09 28.20
C ILE A 4 -3.53 11.89 28.97
N ASP A 5 -4.41 11.02 29.48
CA ASP A 5 -4.08 9.76 30.15
C ASP A 5 -3.32 8.78 29.25
N GLY A 6 -3.73 8.62 27.97
CA GLY A 6 -3.03 7.74 27.03
C GLY A 6 -1.59 8.22 26.72
N LEU A 7 -1.39 9.53 26.63
CA LEU A 7 -0.07 10.13 26.45
C LEU A 7 0.80 9.94 27.70
N ILE A 8 0.22 10.11 28.90
CA ILE A 8 0.91 9.89 30.18
C ILE A 8 1.30 8.42 30.32
N TRP A 9 0.41 7.48 30.01
CA TRP A 9 0.72 6.04 30.03
C TRP A 9 1.82 5.67 29.03
N MET A 10 1.83 6.27 27.83
CA MET A 10 2.91 6.05 26.86
C MET A 10 4.25 6.60 27.35
N LEU A 11 4.27 7.81 27.89
CA LEU A 11 5.48 8.40 28.48
C LEU A 11 5.97 7.58 29.67
N LEU A 12 5.07 7.12 30.52
CA LEU A 12 5.39 6.26 31.65
C LEU A 12 5.97 4.91 31.19
N ALA A 13 5.39 4.30 30.15
CA ALA A 13 5.92 3.08 29.56
C ALA A 13 7.33 3.28 28.98
N VAL A 14 7.59 4.39 28.28
CA VAL A 14 8.92 4.77 27.78
C VAL A 14 9.90 4.96 28.92
N VAL A 15 9.52 5.67 29.98
CA VAL A 15 10.37 5.90 31.17
C VAL A 15 10.65 4.59 31.88
N LEU A 16 9.65 3.71 32.08
CA LEU A 16 9.82 2.41 32.72
C LEU A 16 10.72 1.48 31.90
N VAL A 17 10.54 1.44 30.58
CA VAL A 17 11.40 0.68 29.66
C VAL A 17 12.84 1.20 29.72
N PHE A 18 13.01 2.53 29.74
CA PHE A 18 14.33 3.16 29.85
C PHE A 18 14.99 2.90 31.20
N ALA A 19 14.24 3.00 32.31
CA ALA A 19 14.73 2.68 33.65
C ALA A 19 15.10 1.20 33.79
N ALA A 20 14.27 0.29 33.27
CA ALA A 20 14.56 -1.14 33.25
C ALA A 20 15.80 -1.48 32.41
N ILE A 21 16.01 -0.79 31.29
CA ILE A 21 17.21 -0.94 30.45
C ILE A 21 18.46 -0.43 31.18
N GLN A 22 18.33 0.67 31.94
CA GLN A 22 19.46 1.21 32.73
C GLN A 22 19.83 0.33 33.92
N GLN A 23 18.84 -0.20 34.64
CA GLN A 23 19.09 -1.09 35.80
C GLN A 23 19.61 -2.48 35.41
N ALA A 24 19.35 -2.91 34.19
CA ALA A 24 19.69 -4.25 33.72
C ALA A 24 21.15 -4.37 33.23
N GLY A 25 22.12 -3.86 33.93
CA GLY A 25 23.57 -4.04 33.80
C GLY A 25 24.17 -4.37 32.43
N ASP A 26 25.40 -4.09 32.16
CA ASP A 26 26.13 -4.30 30.90
C ASP A 26 26.17 -5.79 30.47
N GLY A 27 25.09 -6.23 29.84
CA GLY A 27 25.01 -7.55 29.21
C GLY A 27 25.83 -7.62 27.91
N LYS A 28 27.10 -7.88 27.99
CA LYS A 28 27.99 -8.13 26.82
C LYS A 28 27.64 -9.39 26.02
N ARG A 29 26.58 -10.13 26.38
CA ARG A 29 26.15 -11.33 25.66
C ARG A 29 25.61 -11.00 24.28
N GLN A 30 26.29 -11.44 23.24
CA GLN A 30 25.80 -11.43 21.88
C GLN A 30 25.03 -12.73 21.60
N MET A 31 23.95 -12.63 20.85
CA MET A 31 23.22 -13.81 20.37
C MET A 31 24.15 -14.70 19.52
N SER A 32 24.13 -16.02 19.76
CA SER A 32 24.94 -16.98 19.01
C SER A 32 24.56 -17.00 17.53
N ASP A 33 25.49 -17.40 16.67
CA ASP A 33 25.26 -17.48 15.22
C ASP A 33 24.14 -18.48 14.86
N ARG A 34 24.09 -19.61 15.60
CA ARG A 34 23.04 -20.61 15.42
C ARG A 34 21.67 -20.06 15.77
N THR A 35 21.53 -19.36 16.90
CA THR A 35 20.28 -18.74 17.33
C THR A 35 19.84 -17.65 16.35
N HIS A 36 20.78 -16.79 15.92
CA HIS A 36 20.49 -15.77 14.91
C HIS A 36 19.91 -16.37 13.62
N ARG A 37 20.55 -17.41 13.08
CA ARG A 37 20.10 -18.11 11.88
C ARG A 37 18.73 -18.74 12.08
N ARG A 38 18.50 -19.42 13.20
CA ARG A 38 17.20 -20.04 13.53
C ARG A 38 16.08 -19.00 13.59
N VAL A 39 16.29 -17.86 14.26
CA VAL A 39 15.32 -16.77 14.33
C VAL A 39 15.02 -16.21 12.94
N CYS A 40 16.05 -15.95 12.12
CA CYS A 40 15.83 -15.43 10.76
C CYS A 40 15.08 -16.44 9.87
N CYS A 41 15.44 -17.72 9.91
CA CYS A 41 14.75 -18.75 9.14
C CYS A 41 13.30 -18.94 9.61
N ALA A 42 13.05 -18.96 10.92
CA ALA A 42 11.72 -19.06 11.48
C ALA A 42 10.85 -17.84 11.09
N ALA A 43 11.37 -16.62 11.25
CA ALA A 43 10.68 -15.41 10.86
C ALA A 43 10.32 -15.40 9.36
N LEU A 44 11.27 -15.78 8.50
CA LEU A 44 11.03 -15.86 7.07
C LEU A 44 9.96 -16.92 6.74
N ALA A 45 10.07 -18.11 7.30
CA ALA A 45 9.10 -19.20 7.06
C ALA A 45 7.69 -18.81 7.53
N VAL A 46 7.56 -18.30 8.75
CA VAL A 46 6.27 -17.83 9.29
C VAL A 46 5.71 -16.68 8.45
N GLY A 47 6.56 -15.71 8.09
CA GLY A 47 6.17 -14.59 7.25
C GLY A 47 5.66 -15.01 5.88
N VAL A 48 6.29 -16.00 5.22
CA VAL A 48 5.82 -16.57 3.94
C VAL A 48 4.51 -17.33 4.14
N LEU A 49 4.44 -18.18 5.15
CA LEU A 49 3.23 -18.99 5.41
C LEU A 49 2.00 -18.12 5.66
N VAL A 50 2.10 -17.11 6.53
CA VAL A 50 0.95 -16.24 6.85
C VAL A 50 0.45 -15.44 5.65
N ARG A 51 1.30 -15.18 4.66
CA ARG A 51 0.92 -14.45 3.44
C ARG A 51 0.28 -15.34 2.37
N LEU A 52 0.70 -16.60 2.27
CA LEU A 52 0.29 -17.48 1.17
C LEU A 52 -0.79 -18.50 1.55
N VAL A 53 -0.85 -18.90 2.83
CA VAL A 53 -1.84 -19.89 3.28
C VAL A 53 -3.26 -19.31 3.19
N LYS A 54 -4.16 -20.06 2.54
CA LYS A 54 -5.57 -19.66 2.32
C LYS A 54 -5.72 -18.27 1.65
N LEU A 55 -4.81 -17.90 0.74
CA LEU A 55 -4.83 -16.59 0.10
C LEU A 55 -6.09 -16.38 -0.76
N SER A 56 -6.65 -17.44 -1.33
CA SER A 56 -7.88 -17.41 -2.12
C SER A 56 -9.15 -17.21 -1.30
N SER A 57 -9.13 -17.64 -0.02
CA SER A 57 -10.33 -17.70 0.81
C SER A 57 -10.32 -16.75 2.00
N LEU A 58 -9.19 -16.08 2.27
CA LEU A 58 -9.06 -15.11 3.35
C LEU A 58 -8.38 -13.83 2.85
N PRO A 59 -9.09 -12.68 2.87
CA PRO A 59 -10.48 -12.48 3.29
C PRO A 59 -11.49 -13.21 2.39
N ALA A 60 -12.69 -13.48 2.93
CA ALA A 60 -13.80 -14.00 2.14
C ALA A 60 -14.30 -12.93 1.18
N GLY A 61 -14.53 -13.29 -0.09
CA GLY A 61 -14.93 -12.33 -1.10
C GLY A 61 -13.74 -11.54 -1.68
N ILE A 62 -14.03 -10.42 -2.33
CA ILE A 62 -13.06 -9.53 -2.96
C ILE A 62 -13.51 -8.07 -2.80
N SER A 63 -12.59 -7.15 -2.58
CA SER A 63 -12.91 -5.73 -2.52
C SER A 63 -13.04 -5.13 -3.93
N ALA A 64 -13.66 -3.94 -4.03
CA ALA A 64 -13.76 -3.25 -5.32
C ALA A 64 -12.39 -2.89 -5.91
N GLU A 65 -11.41 -2.55 -5.09
CA GLU A 65 -10.04 -2.31 -5.54
C GLU A 65 -9.37 -3.58 -6.08
N GLU A 66 -9.58 -4.72 -5.43
CA GLU A 66 -9.10 -6.01 -5.94
C GLU A 66 -9.78 -6.38 -7.25
N ALA A 67 -11.09 -6.14 -7.37
CA ALA A 67 -11.86 -6.34 -8.59
C ALA A 67 -11.34 -5.45 -9.72
N LEU A 68 -11.08 -4.17 -9.46
CA LEU A 68 -10.48 -3.25 -10.42
C LEU A 68 -9.14 -3.81 -10.95
N VAL A 69 -8.25 -4.23 -10.06
CA VAL A 69 -6.95 -4.80 -10.47
C VAL A 69 -7.14 -6.05 -11.32
N GLY A 70 -8.07 -6.94 -10.94
CA GLY A 70 -8.37 -8.17 -11.68
C GLY A 70 -8.93 -7.90 -13.07
N VAL A 71 -9.93 -7.03 -13.18
CA VAL A 71 -10.58 -6.63 -14.44
C VAL A 71 -9.58 -5.94 -15.37
N GLN A 72 -8.82 -4.98 -14.86
CA GLN A 72 -7.79 -4.27 -15.63
C GLN A 72 -6.67 -5.21 -16.09
N ALA A 73 -6.27 -6.15 -15.25
CA ALA A 73 -5.30 -7.19 -15.60
C ALA A 73 -5.82 -8.10 -16.73
N LYS A 74 -7.09 -8.50 -16.66
CA LYS A 74 -7.73 -9.31 -17.71
C LYS A 74 -7.86 -8.53 -19.01
N SER A 75 -8.26 -7.26 -18.95
CA SER A 75 -8.31 -6.37 -20.10
C SER A 75 -6.94 -6.26 -20.77
N LEU A 76 -5.89 -5.96 -20.00
CA LEU A 76 -4.54 -5.84 -20.51
C LEU A 76 -4.08 -7.14 -21.19
N TRP A 77 -4.42 -8.32 -20.64
CA TRP A 77 -4.08 -9.61 -21.26
C TRP A 77 -4.85 -9.86 -22.54
N GLN A 78 -6.14 -9.54 -22.59
CA GLN A 78 -7.01 -9.86 -23.73
C GLN A 78 -6.90 -8.87 -24.89
N THR A 79 -6.73 -7.58 -24.58
CA THR A 79 -6.79 -6.47 -25.55
C THR A 79 -5.47 -5.76 -25.76
N GLY A 80 -4.49 -5.95 -24.88
CA GLY A 80 -3.22 -5.20 -24.86
C GLY A 80 -3.34 -3.80 -24.27
N GLY A 81 -4.49 -3.43 -23.71
CA GLY A 81 -4.76 -2.15 -23.07
C GLY A 81 -5.65 -2.29 -21.84
N PHE A 82 -5.75 -1.22 -21.06
CA PHE A 82 -6.66 -1.16 -19.94
C PHE A 82 -8.09 -0.83 -20.40
N LEU A 83 -9.09 -1.25 -19.62
CA LEU A 83 -10.51 -1.17 -19.97
C LEU A 83 -10.96 0.30 -20.15
N PHE A 84 -12.10 0.51 -20.82
CA PHE A 84 -12.73 1.80 -21.11
C PHE A 84 -11.84 2.74 -21.94
N GLY A 85 -11.20 2.24 -22.98
CA GLY A 85 -10.41 3.05 -23.91
C GLY A 85 -9.19 3.71 -23.25
N GLN A 86 -8.78 3.28 -22.04
CA GLN A 86 -7.62 3.85 -21.37
C GLN A 86 -6.30 3.49 -22.06
N GLY A 87 -6.28 2.42 -22.87
CA GLY A 87 -5.06 1.96 -23.51
C GLY A 87 -3.97 1.61 -22.49
N MET A 88 -2.71 1.84 -22.86
CA MET A 88 -1.61 1.84 -21.87
C MET A 88 -1.55 3.22 -21.20
N THR A 89 -1.82 3.29 -19.91
CA THR A 89 -1.88 4.57 -19.17
C THR A 89 -0.94 4.59 -17.99
N THR A 90 -0.58 5.78 -17.53
CA THR A 90 0.19 5.97 -16.30
C THR A 90 -0.68 5.92 -15.04
N GLN A 91 -1.99 6.05 -15.19
CA GLN A 91 -2.97 6.01 -14.12
C GLN A 91 -4.23 5.31 -14.58
N LEU A 92 -4.76 4.44 -13.74
CA LEU A 92 -6.05 3.80 -13.89
C LEU A 92 -7.11 4.64 -13.18
N ALA A 93 -8.18 4.98 -13.88
CA ALA A 93 -9.34 5.62 -13.25
C ALA A 93 -10.00 4.64 -12.27
N GLN A 94 -10.31 5.13 -11.10
CA GLN A 94 -11.14 4.50 -10.08
C GLN A 94 -12.48 5.23 -9.99
N TRP A 95 -13.26 4.92 -8.97
CA TRP A 95 -14.48 5.68 -8.63
C TRP A 95 -14.11 7.04 -7.99
N GLU A 96 -15.04 7.97 -7.98
CA GLU A 96 -14.93 9.35 -7.44
C GLU A 96 -13.85 10.23 -8.07
N GLY A 97 -13.40 9.92 -9.28
CA GLY A 97 -12.28 10.64 -9.87
C GLY A 97 -10.93 10.24 -9.31
N GLU A 98 -10.87 9.33 -8.32
CA GLU A 98 -9.62 8.76 -7.82
C GLU A 98 -8.91 7.95 -8.90
N THR A 99 -7.61 7.82 -8.75
CA THR A 99 -6.80 7.01 -9.65
C THR A 99 -5.81 6.15 -8.89
N THR A 100 -5.45 5.04 -9.47
CA THR A 100 -4.40 4.15 -8.95
C THR A 100 -3.33 3.86 -9.98
N GLY A 101 -2.15 3.46 -9.51
CA GLY A 101 -1.06 3.08 -10.41
C GLY A 101 -1.34 1.77 -11.15
N PRO A 102 -0.96 1.66 -12.42
CA PRO A 102 -1.21 0.48 -13.26
C PRO A 102 -0.30 -0.72 -12.96
N LEU A 103 0.71 -0.54 -12.12
CA LEU A 103 1.77 -1.54 -11.92
C LEU A 103 1.22 -2.88 -11.44
N LEU A 104 0.30 -2.85 -10.48
CA LEU A 104 -0.21 -4.10 -9.90
C LEU A 104 -1.09 -4.86 -10.88
N ALA A 105 -1.93 -4.16 -11.64
CA ALA A 105 -2.70 -4.76 -12.73
C ALA A 105 -1.78 -5.37 -13.80
N ALA A 106 -0.71 -4.68 -14.18
CA ALA A 106 0.26 -5.19 -15.13
C ALA A 106 1.01 -6.44 -14.62
N LEU A 107 1.37 -6.49 -13.33
CA LEU A 107 1.98 -7.67 -12.71
C LEU A 107 1.00 -8.85 -12.60
N THR A 108 -0.29 -8.56 -12.46
CA THR A 108 -1.36 -9.54 -12.32
C THR A 108 -1.80 -10.11 -13.68
N ALA A 109 -1.69 -9.34 -14.76
CA ALA A 109 -2.16 -9.72 -16.08
C ALA A 109 -1.70 -11.12 -16.57
N PRO A 110 -0.42 -11.53 -16.50
CA PRO A 110 -0.01 -12.85 -16.92
C PRO A 110 -0.61 -13.98 -16.06
N LEU A 111 -0.85 -13.74 -14.77
CA LEU A 111 -1.46 -14.75 -13.90
C LEU A 111 -2.95 -14.93 -14.21
N VAL A 112 -3.67 -13.82 -14.38
CA VAL A 112 -5.07 -13.84 -14.79
C VAL A 112 -5.23 -14.47 -16.17
N GLY A 113 -4.32 -14.17 -17.11
CA GLY A 113 -4.34 -14.73 -18.45
C GLY A 113 -4.10 -16.24 -18.49
N LEU A 114 -3.25 -16.76 -17.61
CA LEU A 114 -2.90 -18.20 -17.59
C LEU A 114 -3.81 -19.03 -16.70
N PHE A 115 -4.30 -18.49 -15.60
CA PHE A 115 -5.02 -19.24 -14.56
C PHE A 115 -6.45 -18.73 -14.31
N GLY A 116 -6.92 -17.77 -15.11
CA GLY A 116 -8.23 -17.15 -14.97
C GLY A 116 -8.28 -16.10 -13.86
N MET A 117 -9.35 -15.31 -13.85
CA MET A 117 -9.58 -14.26 -12.87
C MET A 117 -10.24 -14.86 -11.60
N ASN A 118 -9.49 -14.91 -10.53
CA ASN A 118 -9.95 -15.44 -9.24
C ASN A 118 -9.15 -14.77 -8.10
N PRO A 119 -9.61 -14.83 -6.82
CA PRO A 119 -8.95 -14.16 -5.71
C PRO A 119 -7.48 -14.55 -5.54
N TRP A 120 -7.11 -15.79 -5.85
CA TRP A 120 -5.72 -16.24 -5.75
C TRP A 120 -4.81 -15.54 -6.78
N THR A 121 -5.25 -15.50 -8.06
CA THR A 121 -4.46 -14.88 -9.15
C THR A 121 -4.30 -13.39 -8.96
N VAL A 122 -5.31 -12.73 -8.40
CA VAL A 122 -5.28 -11.28 -8.14
C VAL A 122 -4.38 -10.96 -6.95
N ARG A 123 -4.44 -11.73 -5.85
CA ARG A 123 -3.69 -11.48 -4.62
C ARG A 123 -2.23 -11.93 -4.66
N LEU A 124 -1.91 -12.94 -5.48
CA LEU A 124 -0.58 -13.56 -5.50
C LEU A 124 0.57 -12.59 -5.82
N PRO A 125 0.48 -11.67 -6.80
CA PRO A 125 1.59 -10.76 -7.12
C PRO A 125 2.04 -9.92 -5.93
N LEU A 126 1.10 -9.31 -5.22
CA LEU A 126 1.39 -8.49 -4.05
C LEU A 126 1.93 -9.34 -2.89
N ALA A 127 1.36 -10.51 -2.65
CA ALA A 127 1.84 -11.45 -1.63
C ALA A 127 3.29 -11.87 -1.91
N LEU A 128 3.64 -12.18 -3.16
CA LEU A 128 5.02 -12.52 -3.56
C LEU A 128 5.97 -11.33 -3.41
N LEU A 129 5.52 -10.13 -3.79
CA LEU A 129 6.29 -8.90 -3.61
C LEU A 129 6.59 -8.64 -2.13
N SER A 130 5.59 -8.83 -1.26
CA SER A 130 5.76 -8.77 0.20
C SER A 130 6.73 -9.83 0.73
N CYS A 131 6.66 -11.05 0.21
CA CYS A 131 7.64 -12.10 0.54
C CYS A 131 9.07 -11.70 0.14
N ALA A 132 9.25 -11.06 -1.03
CA ALA A 132 10.55 -10.56 -1.48
C ALA A 132 11.05 -9.36 -0.65
N ALA A 133 10.15 -8.55 -0.12
CA ALA A 133 10.51 -7.43 0.75
C ALA A 133 11.14 -7.87 2.08
N MET A 134 10.82 -9.04 2.60
CA MET A 134 11.40 -9.55 3.85
C MET A 134 12.93 -9.74 3.79
N PRO A 135 13.51 -10.50 2.84
CA PRO A 135 14.95 -10.60 2.70
C PRO A 135 15.60 -9.27 2.30
N ALA A 136 14.89 -8.40 1.59
CA ALA A 136 15.37 -7.05 1.28
C ALA A 136 15.45 -6.18 2.53
N ALA A 137 14.47 -6.23 3.42
CA ALA A 137 14.49 -5.55 4.72
C ALA A 137 15.67 -6.06 5.59
N TYR A 138 15.92 -7.37 5.59
CA TYR A 138 17.13 -7.92 6.21
C TYR A 138 18.40 -7.30 5.62
N GLY A 139 18.50 -7.26 4.30
CA GLY A 139 19.65 -6.69 3.59
C GLY A 139 19.87 -5.21 3.90
N LEU A 140 18.78 -4.43 3.89
CA LEU A 140 18.78 -2.99 4.22
C LEU A 140 19.23 -2.77 5.68
N GLY A 141 18.66 -3.49 6.64
CA GLY A 141 19.05 -3.43 8.04
C GLY A 141 20.53 -3.78 8.25
N LYS A 142 21.03 -4.78 7.50
CA LYS A 142 22.46 -5.17 7.50
C LYS A 142 23.35 -4.05 6.98
N ALA A 143 22.97 -3.42 5.88
CA ALA A 143 23.73 -2.33 5.26
C ALA A 143 23.78 -1.08 6.17
N VAL A 144 22.67 -0.73 6.81
CA VAL A 144 22.55 0.48 7.64
C VAL A 144 23.20 0.31 9.02
N SER A 145 22.92 -0.75 9.73
CA SER A 145 23.31 -0.90 11.15
C SER A 145 23.91 -2.27 11.50
N GLY A 146 24.06 -3.16 10.53
CA GLY A 146 24.71 -4.46 10.69
C GLY A 146 23.75 -5.57 11.13
N ARG A 147 24.31 -6.69 11.59
CA ARG A 147 23.60 -7.97 11.75
C ARG A 147 22.41 -7.94 12.72
N ARG A 148 22.49 -7.17 13.81
CA ARG A 148 21.35 -7.02 14.75
C ARG A 148 20.16 -6.36 14.07
N ALA A 149 20.42 -5.25 13.38
CA ALA A 149 19.38 -4.53 12.64
C ALA A 149 18.80 -5.38 11.51
N ALA A 150 19.61 -6.15 10.81
CA ALA A 150 19.14 -7.09 9.79
C ALA A 150 18.07 -8.05 10.33
N ARG A 151 18.34 -8.68 11.47
CA ARG A 151 17.41 -9.62 12.09
C ARG A 151 16.11 -8.93 12.53
N TRP A 152 16.19 -7.78 13.19
CA TRP A 152 15.01 -7.09 13.67
C TRP A 152 14.15 -6.54 12.52
N MET A 153 14.76 -6.01 11.47
CA MET A 153 14.04 -5.62 10.25
C MET A 153 13.30 -6.80 9.63
N LEU A 154 13.96 -7.97 9.52
CA LEU A 154 13.31 -9.18 9.02
C LEU A 154 12.13 -9.59 9.89
N VAL A 155 12.29 -9.60 11.22
CA VAL A 155 11.22 -9.97 12.16
C VAL A 155 10.05 -9.00 12.03
N ILE A 156 10.30 -7.69 12.01
CA ILE A 156 9.24 -6.68 11.85
C ILE A 156 8.49 -6.90 10.52
N TYR A 157 9.20 -7.03 9.40
CA TYR A 157 8.55 -7.26 8.10
C TYR A 157 7.81 -8.59 8.02
N ALA A 158 8.25 -9.60 8.77
CA ALA A 158 7.62 -10.92 8.76
C ALA A 158 6.29 -10.97 9.52
N ILE A 159 6.20 -10.29 10.68
CA ILE A 159 5.11 -10.50 11.64
C ILE A 159 4.35 -9.23 12.05
N CYS A 160 4.76 -8.03 11.63
CA CYS A 160 4.02 -6.82 11.94
C CYS A 160 2.68 -6.80 11.20
N PRO A 161 1.56 -6.44 11.88
CA PRO A 161 0.22 -6.52 11.33
C PRO A 161 0.08 -5.89 9.94
N ILE A 162 0.52 -4.64 9.76
CA ILE A 162 0.38 -3.94 8.48
C ILE A 162 1.07 -4.68 7.32
N PHE A 163 2.30 -5.19 7.53
CA PHE A 163 3.01 -5.93 6.47
C PHE A 163 2.41 -7.30 6.15
N VAL A 164 1.58 -7.84 7.04
CA VAL A 164 0.89 -9.12 6.83
C VAL A 164 -0.47 -8.89 6.17
N LEU A 165 -1.25 -7.93 6.66
CA LEU A 165 -2.60 -7.65 6.19
C LEU A 165 -2.59 -7.10 4.78
N GLU A 166 -1.80 -6.03 4.54
CA GLU A 166 -1.67 -5.41 3.22
C GLU A 166 -1.12 -6.38 2.14
N ALA A 167 -0.37 -7.40 2.54
CA ALA A 167 0.11 -8.42 1.60
C ALA A 167 -0.99 -9.37 1.12
N ARG A 168 -2.12 -9.42 1.79
CA ARG A 168 -3.25 -10.31 1.49
C ARG A 168 -4.39 -9.60 0.76
N LEU A 169 -4.32 -8.28 0.69
CA LEU A 169 -5.27 -7.42 0.00
C LEU A 169 -4.60 -6.81 -1.22
N THR A 170 -5.26 -6.85 -2.35
CA THR A 170 -4.68 -6.33 -3.58
C THR A 170 -5.12 -4.90 -3.78
N CYS A 171 -4.45 -4.01 -3.09
CA CYS A 171 -4.61 -2.58 -3.22
C CYS A 171 -3.41 -2.01 -3.99
N GLY A 172 -3.66 -1.18 -5.00
CA GLY A 172 -2.60 -0.61 -5.85
C GLY A 172 -1.54 0.14 -5.07
N SER A 173 -1.96 0.89 -4.05
CA SER A 173 -1.09 1.68 -3.17
C SER A 173 -0.13 0.83 -2.33
N CYS A 174 -0.49 -0.39 -1.99
CA CYS A 174 0.32 -1.27 -1.13
C CYS A 174 1.60 -1.78 -1.80
N ALA A 175 1.69 -1.78 -3.12
CA ALA A 175 2.90 -2.24 -3.82
C ALA A 175 4.13 -1.38 -3.49
N ALA A 176 3.97 -0.07 -3.31
CA ALA A 176 5.07 0.82 -2.93
C ALA A 176 5.68 0.48 -1.57
N LEU A 177 4.87 0.02 -0.61
CA LEU A 177 5.29 -0.42 0.72
C LEU A 177 6.36 -1.52 0.66
N TYR A 178 6.28 -2.40 -0.33
CA TYR A 178 7.20 -3.51 -0.52
C TYR A 178 8.32 -3.20 -1.52
N LEU A 179 8.07 -2.40 -2.54
CA LEU A 179 9.07 -2.00 -3.52
C LEU A 179 10.16 -1.11 -2.92
N LEU A 180 9.79 -0.18 -2.04
CA LEU A 180 10.74 0.76 -1.45
C LEU A 180 11.88 0.10 -0.67
N PRO A 181 11.65 -0.84 0.28
CA PRO A 181 12.73 -1.55 0.96
C PRO A 181 13.57 -2.42 0.00
N ILE A 182 12.96 -2.99 -1.05
CA ILE A 182 13.68 -3.75 -2.09
C ILE A 182 14.63 -2.80 -2.84
N ALA A 183 14.12 -1.67 -3.31
CA ALA A 183 14.90 -0.66 -4.02
C ALA A 183 16.09 -0.16 -3.16
N LEU A 184 15.81 0.28 -1.92
CA LEU A 184 16.85 0.81 -1.04
C LEU A 184 17.89 -0.25 -0.65
N CYS A 185 17.49 -1.52 -0.48
CA CYS A 185 18.43 -2.62 -0.25
C CYS A 185 19.36 -2.82 -1.45
N LEU A 186 18.79 -2.88 -2.66
CA LEU A 186 19.57 -3.04 -3.90
C LEU A 186 20.49 -1.85 -4.14
N LEU A 187 20.03 -0.62 -3.92
CA LEU A 187 20.84 0.58 -4.04
C LEU A 187 22.00 0.60 -3.04
N ALA A 188 21.73 0.24 -1.79
CA ALA A 188 22.76 0.15 -0.75
C ALA A 188 23.86 -0.88 -1.09
N ARG A 189 23.49 -2.02 -1.68
CA ARG A 189 24.43 -3.06 -2.14
C ARG A 189 25.07 -2.70 -3.49
N GLY A 190 24.35 -1.96 -4.28
CA GLY A 190 24.76 -1.51 -5.63
C GLY A 190 25.96 -0.58 -5.64
N ILE A 191 26.32 0.02 -4.49
CA ILE A 191 27.57 0.80 -4.33
C ILE A 191 28.79 -0.06 -4.67
N SER A 192 28.77 -1.35 -4.33
CA SER A 192 29.82 -2.31 -4.65
C SER A 192 29.56 -3.09 -5.93
N ARG A 193 28.30 -3.28 -6.29
CA ARG A 193 27.85 -4.17 -7.37
C ARG A 193 26.99 -3.40 -8.38
N PRO A 194 27.55 -2.95 -9.50
CA PRO A 194 26.82 -2.09 -10.44
C PRO A 194 25.48 -2.65 -10.91
N VAL A 195 25.36 -3.95 -11.13
CA VAL A 195 24.11 -4.59 -11.56
C VAL A 195 22.98 -4.35 -10.55
N GLU A 196 23.28 -4.52 -9.24
CA GLU A 196 22.29 -4.27 -8.18
C GLU A 196 21.87 -2.79 -8.14
N LEU A 197 22.75 -1.87 -8.53
CA LEU A 197 22.44 -0.44 -8.63
C LEU A 197 21.42 -0.15 -9.76
N TYR A 198 21.62 -0.74 -10.95
CA TYR A 198 20.67 -0.60 -12.06
C TYR A 198 19.31 -1.18 -11.69
N ILE A 199 19.28 -2.40 -11.17
CA ILE A 199 18.03 -3.05 -10.74
C ILE A 199 17.35 -2.21 -9.64
N GLY A 200 18.11 -1.70 -8.68
CA GLY A 200 17.58 -0.85 -7.61
C GLY A 200 16.94 0.45 -8.13
N MET A 201 17.55 1.09 -9.14
CA MET A 201 16.97 2.29 -9.77
C MET A 201 15.70 1.96 -10.57
N VAL A 202 15.68 0.82 -11.27
CA VAL A 202 14.46 0.35 -11.96
C VAL A 202 13.34 0.07 -10.96
N VAL A 203 13.61 -0.68 -9.88
CA VAL A 203 12.62 -0.96 -8.84
C VAL A 203 12.11 0.32 -8.19
N LEU A 204 13.00 1.30 -7.97
CA LEU A 204 12.60 2.60 -7.44
C LEU A 204 11.72 3.37 -8.43
N ALA A 205 12.02 3.34 -9.73
CA ALA A 205 11.18 3.95 -10.76
C ALA A 205 9.79 3.30 -10.84
N LEU A 206 9.69 1.98 -10.64
CA LEU A 206 8.41 1.28 -10.63
C LEU A 206 7.47 1.74 -9.50
N THR A 207 8.00 2.33 -8.41
CA THR A 207 7.14 2.89 -7.35
C THR A 207 6.28 4.05 -7.87
N ALA A 208 6.73 4.78 -8.89
CA ALA A 208 5.94 5.85 -9.51
C ALA A 208 4.65 5.36 -10.19
N TYR A 209 4.59 4.07 -10.53
CA TYR A 209 3.43 3.43 -11.16
C TYR A 209 2.63 2.56 -10.18
N ALA A 210 3.02 2.54 -8.92
CA ALA A 210 2.33 1.81 -7.86
C ALA A 210 1.34 2.70 -7.09
N GLN A 211 1.68 3.98 -6.91
CA GLN A 211 0.87 4.90 -6.10
C GLN A 211 1.10 6.35 -6.55
N ASN A 212 0.03 7.16 -6.54
CA ASN A 212 0.03 8.51 -7.08
C ASN A 212 1.09 9.44 -6.46
N MET A 213 1.25 9.45 -5.15
CA MET A 213 2.25 10.29 -4.48
C MET A 213 3.68 10.03 -4.96
N TYR A 214 3.96 8.84 -5.46
CA TYR A 214 5.29 8.47 -5.95
C TYR A 214 5.66 9.07 -7.31
N PHE A 215 4.73 9.75 -8.02
CA PHE A 215 5.08 10.56 -9.19
C PHE A 215 6.17 11.58 -8.87
N PHE A 216 6.06 12.18 -7.69
CA PHE A 216 6.98 13.22 -7.22
C PHE A 216 8.13 12.62 -6.41
N ILE A 217 7.83 11.63 -5.57
CA ILE A 217 8.81 11.02 -4.68
C ILE A 217 9.84 10.20 -5.44
N ALA A 218 9.43 9.36 -6.40
CA ALA A 218 10.33 8.44 -7.08
C ALA A 218 11.43 9.15 -7.90
N PRO A 219 11.15 10.14 -8.76
CA PRO A 219 12.19 10.88 -9.48
C PRO A 219 13.17 11.60 -8.54
N ALA A 220 12.65 12.22 -7.48
CA ALA A 220 13.47 12.91 -6.50
C ALA A 220 14.37 11.95 -5.71
N LEU A 221 13.84 10.76 -5.33
CA LEU A 221 14.62 9.70 -4.69
C LEU A 221 15.71 9.15 -5.61
N ILE A 222 15.40 8.93 -6.89
CA ILE A 222 16.37 8.46 -7.89
C ILE A 222 17.51 9.46 -8.03
N ALA A 223 17.20 10.75 -8.15
CA ALA A 223 18.19 11.80 -8.25
C ALA A 223 19.08 11.86 -6.99
N ALA A 224 18.47 11.84 -5.80
CA ALA A 224 19.18 11.86 -4.52
C ALA A 224 20.06 10.62 -4.31
N CYS A 225 19.52 9.42 -4.54
CA CYS A 225 20.25 8.16 -4.39
C CYS A 225 21.37 8.03 -5.44
N GLY A 226 21.12 8.48 -6.68
CA GLY A 226 22.11 8.52 -7.75
C GLY A 226 23.28 9.44 -7.41
N ALA A 227 22.99 10.64 -6.91
CA ALA A 227 24.02 11.57 -6.43
C ALA A 227 24.85 10.98 -5.29
N ILE A 228 24.21 10.36 -4.28
CA ILE A 228 24.89 9.70 -3.16
C ILE A 228 25.75 8.54 -3.64
N ALA A 229 25.25 7.71 -4.56
CA ALA A 229 26.01 6.61 -5.14
C ALA A 229 27.23 7.11 -5.93
N ALA A 230 27.07 8.19 -6.69
CA ALA A 230 28.17 8.85 -7.42
C ALA A 230 29.20 9.45 -6.46
N CYS A 231 28.77 10.13 -5.39
CA CYS A 231 29.65 10.65 -4.35
C CYS A 231 30.36 9.54 -3.58
N GLY A 232 29.63 8.49 -3.21
CA GLY A 232 30.20 7.31 -2.55
C GLY A 232 31.23 6.59 -3.43
N ALA A 233 30.99 6.54 -4.74
CA ALA A 233 31.93 6.02 -5.71
C ALA A 233 33.18 6.91 -5.88
N ILE A 234 33.03 8.24 -5.75
CA ILE A 234 34.18 9.17 -5.75
C ILE A 234 35.09 8.90 -4.56
N ALA A 235 34.52 8.74 -3.36
CA ALA A 235 35.29 8.44 -2.15
C ALA A 235 35.98 7.05 -2.20
N ALA A 236 35.47 6.13 -3.04
CA ALA A 236 36.01 4.79 -3.26
C ALA A 236 37.02 4.66 -4.43
N VAL A 237 37.47 5.78 -5.00
CA VAL A 237 38.61 5.84 -5.97
C VAL A 237 38.35 5.27 -7.38
N SER A 238 37.16 5.01 -7.83
CA SER A 238 36.95 4.46 -9.18
C SER A 238 36.02 5.28 -10.05
N GLY A 239 36.57 5.96 -11.06
CA GLY A 239 35.78 6.69 -12.07
C GLY A 239 34.76 5.83 -12.82
N ARG A 240 35.07 4.52 -12.97
CA ARG A 240 34.14 3.53 -13.56
C ARG A 240 32.87 3.36 -12.73
N LYS A 241 32.96 3.29 -11.41
CA LYS A 241 31.78 3.19 -10.53
C LYS A 241 30.90 4.44 -10.57
N LYS A 242 31.51 5.63 -10.67
CA LYS A 242 30.77 6.89 -10.84
C LYS A 242 29.95 6.89 -12.12
N ARG A 243 30.53 6.44 -13.24
CA ARG A 243 29.81 6.34 -14.53
C ARG A 243 28.60 5.39 -14.42
N HIS A 244 28.76 4.23 -13.78
CA HIS A 244 27.63 3.31 -13.55
C HIS A 244 26.55 3.94 -12.67
N ALA A 245 26.89 4.69 -11.62
CA ALA A 245 25.92 5.37 -10.77
C ALA A 245 25.10 6.42 -11.54
N LEU A 246 25.76 7.22 -12.38
CA LEU A 246 25.10 8.21 -13.23
C LEU A 246 24.22 7.57 -14.30
N LEU A 247 24.71 6.51 -14.96
CA LEU A 247 23.93 5.79 -15.98
C LEU A 247 22.72 5.08 -15.37
N ALA A 248 22.88 4.48 -14.19
CA ALA A 248 21.75 3.85 -13.47
C ALA A 248 20.70 4.89 -13.03
N ALA A 249 21.13 6.05 -12.54
CA ALA A 249 20.22 7.14 -12.21
C ALA A 249 19.52 7.69 -13.46
N ALA A 250 20.26 7.88 -14.58
CA ALA A 250 19.68 8.31 -15.84
C ALA A 250 18.63 7.31 -16.36
N LEU A 251 18.90 6.01 -16.28
CA LEU A 251 17.92 4.96 -16.61
C LEU A 251 16.67 5.06 -15.73
N GLY A 252 16.84 5.19 -14.41
CA GLY A 252 15.72 5.34 -13.48
C GLY A 252 14.88 6.59 -13.78
N LEU A 253 15.53 7.73 -14.04
CA LEU A 253 14.83 8.98 -14.42
C LEU A 253 14.12 8.83 -15.77
N LEU A 254 14.75 8.18 -16.75
CA LEU A 254 14.12 7.90 -18.04
C LEU A 254 12.83 7.08 -17.87
N LEU A 255 12.86 6.06 -17.01
CA LEU A 255 11.67 5.26 -16.69
C LEU A 255 10.59 6.05 -15.94
N CYS A 256 10.95 7.13 -15.24
CA CYS A 256 9.99 8.02 -14.58
C CYS A 256 9.40 9.08 -15.52
N VAL A 257 9.89 9.24 -16.77
CA VAL A 257 9.42 10.29 -17.69
C VAL A 257 7.89 10.29 -17.84
N PRO A 258 7.19 9.16 -18.07
CA PRO A 258 5.73 9.19 -18.16
C PRO A 258 5.06 9.68 -16.88
N ALA A 259 5.55 9.27 -15.71
CA ALA A 259 5.03 9.74 -14.41
C ALA A 259 5.28 11.24 -14.20
N VAL A 260 6.47 11.74 -14.56
CA VAL A 260 6.79 13.19 -14.51
C VAL A 260 5.90 13.97 -15.47
N LEU A 261 5.64 13.44 -16.66
CA LEU A 261 4.72 14.09 -17.61
C LEU A 261 3.28 14.08 -17.08
N THR A 262 2.83 13.03 -16.39
CA THR A 262 1.54 13.01 -15.72
C THR A 262 1.47 14.13 -14.67
N ALA A 263 2.49 14.26 -13.84
CA ALA A 263 2.60 15.35 -12.88
C ALA A 263 2.58 16.73 -13.58
N TYR A 264 3.33 16.89 -14.66
CA TYR A 264 3.38 18.14 -15.43
C TYR A 264 2.01 18.50 -16.01
N VAL A 265 1.35 17.57 -16.72
CA VAL A 265 0.02 17.80 -17.32
C VAL A 265 -0.98 18.28 -16.27
N ASN A 266 -0.95 17.66 -15.10
CA ASN A 266 -1.93 17.93 -14.05
C ASN A 266 -1.61 19.20 -13.24
N LEU A 267 -0.33 19.51 -13.00
CA LEU A 267 0.07 20.74 -12.34
C LEU A 267 -0.08 22.00 -13.21
N THR A 268 0.10 21.87 -14.53
CA THR A 268 0.01 23.01 -15.46
C THR A 268 -1.32 23.13 -16.15
N ASP A 269 -2.25 22.18 -15.93
CA ASP A 269 -3.55 22.08 -16.60
C ASP A 269 -3.45 21.93 -18.14
N ALA A 270 -2.37 21.35 -18.57
CA ALA A 270 -2.20 21.00 -19.97
C ALA A 270 -3.22 19.90 -20.36
N ALA A 271 -3.54 19.83 -21.64
CA ALA A 271 -4.34 18.72 -22.15
C ALA A 271 -3.58 17.41 -21.98
N GLY A 272 -4.33 16.32 -21.73
CA GLY A 272 -3.75 14.98 -21.75
C GLY A 272 -3.04 14.70 -23.06
N MET A 273 -1.97 13.91 -23.01
CA MET A 273 -1.16 13.61 -24.18
C MET A 273 -0.87 12.11 -24.31
N THR A 274 -0.42 11.68 -25.47
CA THR A 274 0.05 10.30 -25.68
C THR A 274 1.54 10.31 -26.00
N LEU A 275 2.31 9.65 -25.16
CA LEU A 275 3.75 9.50 -25.34
C LEU A 275 4.05 8.34 -26.30
N LEU A 276 4.85 8.61 -27.34
CA LEU A 276 5.24 7.66 -28.38
C LEU A 276 4.05 6.95 -29.07
N GLY A 277 2.86 7.53 -29.05
CA GLY A 277 1.64 6.91 -29.59
C GLY A 277 1.14 5.68 -28.83
N MET A 278 1.73 5.36 -27.66
CA MET A 278 1.44 4.13 -26.92
C MET A 278 0.96 4.40 -25.48
N ILE A 279 1.63 5.31 -24.76
CA ILE A 279 1.36 5.54 -23.33
C ILE A 279 0.51 6.80 -23.18
N ARG A 280 -0.72 6.62 -22.73
CA ARG A 280 -1.61 7.73 -22.43
C ARG A 280 -1.21 8.38 -21.10
N ILE A 281 -1.08 9.68 -21.13
CA ILE A 281 -0.84 10.54 -19.97
C ILE A 281 -2.15 11.29 -19.71
N PRO A 282 -2.95 10.84 -18.74
CA PRO A 282 -4.27 11.40 -18.52
C PRO A 282 -4.18 12.76 -17.82
N LYS A 283 -5.18 13.60 -18.07
CA LYS A 283 -5.54 14.69 -17.18
C LYS A 283 -6.44 14.10 -16.10
N LEU A 284 -6.09 14.30 -14.85
CA LEU A 284 -6.81 13.79 -13.69
C LEU A 284 -7.73 14.90 -13.19
N GLU A 285 -8.98 14.59 -12.91
CA GLU A 285 -9.96 15.56 -12.38
C GLU A 285 -9.58 16.04 -10.99
N GLU A 286 -8.83 15.26 -10.33
CA GLU A 286 -8.39 15.36 -8.95
C GLU A 286 -7.44 16.53 -8.65
N PHE A 287 -6.79 17.11 -9.64
CA PHE A 287 -5.85 18.20 -9.44
C PHE A 287 -6.56 19.55 -9.52
N GLU A 288 -7.23 19.96 -8.46
CA GLU A 288 -7.87 21.27 -8.39
C GLU A 288 -6.85 22.42 -8.27
N LYS A 289 -6.65 23.13 -9.37
CA LYS A 289 -5.84 24.36 -9.39
C LYS A 289 -6.35 25.46 -8.46
N ALA A 290 -7.64 25.49 -8.22
CA ALA A 290 -8.28 26.48 -7.37
C ALA A 290 -7.62 26.57 -5.99
N TYR A 291 -7.17 25.43 -5.46
CA TYR A 291 -6.63 25.32 -4.11
C TYR A 291 -5.28 26.05 -3.94
N LEU A 292 -4.33 25.88 -4.86
CA LEU A 292 -3.04 26.57 -4.79
C LEU A 292 -3.19 28.08 -5.01
N THR A 293 -3.96 28.48 -6.05
CA THR A 293 -4.22 29.88 -6.38
C THR A 293 -4.95 30.60 -5.25
N GLU A 294 -5.93 29.96 -4.64
CA GLU A 294 -6.68 30.48 -3.50
C GLU A 294 -5.79 30.67 -2.26
N LYS A 295 -4.95 29.69 -1.93
CA LYS A 295 -4.03 29.80 -0.77
C LYS A 295 -2.94 30.83 -0.98
N LEU A 296 -2.43 30.96 -2.19
CA LEU A 296 -1.49 32.02 -2.54
C LEU A 296 -2.16 33.41 -2.46
N ALA A 297 -3.37 33.55 -2.98
CA ALA A 297 -4.13 34.79 -2.94
C ALA A 297 -4.49 35.21 -1.49
N ARG A 298 -4.78 34.26 -0.61
CA ARG A 298 -5.08 34.52 0.82
C ARG A 298 -3.83 34.71 1.68
N GLY A 299 -2.63 34.51 1.16
CA GLY A 299 -1.38 34.59 1.93
C GLY A 299 -1.21 33.52 3.01
N THR A 300 -2.00 32.46 2.99
CA THR A 300 -2.03 31.39 4.02
C THR A 300 -1.12 30.21 3.72
N LEU A 301 -0.40 30.21 2.60
CA LEU A 301 0.43 29.07 2.16
C LEU A 301 1.45 28.66 3.23
N GLY A 302 2.12 29.61 3.86
CA GLY A 302 3.13 29.31 4.89
C GLY A 302 2.53 28.60 6.12
N GLN A 303 1.35 29.04 6.58
CA GLN A 303 0.64 28.36 7.67
C GLN A 303 0.21 26.95 7.27
N THR A 304 -0.30 26.78 6.05
CA THR A 304 -0.68 25.47 5.53
C THR A 304 0.51 24.51 5.46
N VAL A 305 1.70 24.99 5.06
CA VAL A 305 2.92 24.16 5.05
C VAL A 305 3.29 23.69 6.47
N LEU A 306 3.18 24.58 7.46
CA LEU A 306 3.45 24.21 8.86
C LEU A 306 2.41 23.24 9.42
N ASP A 307 1.14 23.44 9.11
CA ASP A 307 0.05 22.54 9.52
C ASP A 307 0.21 21.16 8.86
N LYS A 308 0.55 21.09 7.57
CA LYS A 308 0.85 19.84 6.89
C LYS A 308 2.10 19.16 7.42
N LEU A 309 3.16 19.91 7.70
CA LEU A 309 4.35 19.34 8.35
C LEU A 309 4.00 18.73 9.70
N TRP A 310 3.19 19.41 10.49
CA TRP A 310 2.71 18.89 11.76
C TRP A 310 1.84 17.65 11.58
N THR A 311 0.90 17.66 10.65
CA THR A 311 0.02 16.54 10.34
C THR A 311 0.81 15.33 9.83
N VAL A 312 1.77 15.51 8.93
CA VAL A 312 2.60 14.42 8.40
C VAL A 312 3.50 13.83 9.50
N LEU A 313 4.09 14.67 10.35
CA LEU A 313 4.96 14.18 11.44
C LEU A 313 4.15 13.47 12.53
N THR A 314 3.02 14.03 12.94
CA THR A 314 2.19 13.47 14.00
C THR A 314 1.25 12.39 13.47
N GLY A 315 0.64 12.61 12.31
CA GLY A 315 -0.27 11.69 11.66
C GLY A 315 0.44 10.43 11.15
N GLY A 316 1.59 10.55 10.49
CA GLY A 316 2.39 9.40 10.04
C GLY A 316 2.78 8.47 11.19
N ILE A 317 3.08 9.03 12.36
CA ILE A 317 3.44 8.24 13.54
C ILE A 317 2.19 7.89 14.37
N PHE A 318 1.26 8.82 14.58
CA PHE A 318 0.14 8.66 15.51
C PHE A 318 -1.12 8.11 14.85
N GLN A 319 -1.40 8.40 13.57
CA GLN A 319 -2.57 7.84 12.88
C GLN A 319 -2.40 6.35 12.58
N VAL A 320 -1.20 5.93 12.17
CA VAL A 320 -0.86 4.50 12.06
C VAL A 320 -1.04 3.77 13.39
N LEU A 321 -0.93 4.48 14.53
CA LEU A 321 -1.17 3.96 15.87
C LEU A 321 -2.63 4.07 16.32
N ARG A 322 -3.41 5.01 15.75
CA ARG A 322 -4.76 5.32 16.24
C ARG A 322 -5.90 4.59 15.57
N HIS A 323 -5.68 3.85 14.52
CA HIS A 323 -6.73 3.24 13.68
C HIS A 323 -7.70 4.21 12.98
N GLU A 324 -7.53 5.52 13.11
CA GLU A 324 -8.55 6.48 12.68
C GLU A 324 -8.79 6.47 11.17
N ASN A 325 -7.91 5.83 10.40
CA ASN A 325 -7.99 5.79 8.93
C ASN A 325 -7.79 4.40 8.30
N ILE A 326 -7.62 3.38 9.11
CA ILE A 326 -7.93 2.03 8.68
C ILE A 326 -9.37 1.87 9.08
N ASP A 327 -10.26 1.65 8.12
CA ASP A 327 -11.59 1.18 8.41
C ASP A 327 -11.44 -0.06 9.27
N SER A 328 -11.50 0.17 10.58
CA SER A 328 -10.92 -0.72 11.59
C SER A 328 -11.62 -2.07 11.67
N GLY A 329 -12.80 -2.15 11.08
CA GLY A 329 -13.54 -3.40 10.96
C GLY A 329 -13.05 -4.28 9.80
N LEU A 330 -12.45 -3.70 8.75
CA LEU A 330 -12.05 -4.40 7.54
C LEU A 330 -10.76 -5.20 7.72
N PHE A 331 -9.74 -4.56 8.27
CA PHE A 331 -8.37 -5.05 8.14
C PHE A 331 -7.75 -5.49 9.45
N THR A 332 -8.21 -4.96 10.58
CA THR A 332 -7.65 -5.30 11.90
C THR A 332 -8.74 -5.67 12.91
N PRO A 333 -8.47 -6.60 13.83
CA PRO A 333 -9.38 -6.86 14.94
C PRO A 333 -9.57 -5.58 15.76
N ASN A 334 -10.77 -5.41 16.32
CA ASN A 334 -11.05 -4.31 17.24
C ASN A 334 -9.97 -4.24 18.34
N GLY A 335 -9.33 -3.09 18.48
CA GLY A 335 -8.26 -2.85 19.46
C GLY A 335 -6.85 -3.27 19.03
N MET A 336 -6.65 -3.85 17.83
CA MET A 336 -5.32 -4.13 17.29
C MET A 336 -4.83 -2.94 16.45
N LEU A 337 -3.57 -2.56 16.64
CA LEU A 337 -2.93 -1.49 15.87
C LEU A 337 -2.35 -2.02 14.55
N ALA A 338 -2.27 -1.17 13.54
CA ALA A 338 -1.60 -1.47 12.27
C ALA A 338 -0.12 -1.84 12.47
N LEU A 339 0.54 -1.14 13.38
CA LEU A 339 1.83 -1.55 13.92
C LEU A 339 1.62 -2.39 15.20
N PHE A 340 2.69 -2.79 15.86
CA PHE A 340 2.58 -3.45 17.16
C PHE A 340 2.10 -2.48 18.24
N THR A 341 1.42 -2.99 19.26
CA THR A 341 1.00 -2.19 20.42
C THR A 341 2.16 -1.48 21.14
N VAL A 342 3.36 -2.04 21.04
CA VAL A 342 4.60 -1.49 21.61
C VAL A 342 5.43 -0.69 20.60
N SER A 343 4.89 -0.34 19.45
CA SER A 343 5.63 0.37 18.39
C SER A 343 6.09 1.75 18.84
N LEU A 344 5.22 2.54 19.46
CA LEU A 344 5.54 3.91 19.86
C LEU A 344 6.72 3.97 20.86
N PRO A 345 6.75 3.19 21.96
CA PRO A 345 7.91 3.13 22.83
C PRO A 345 9.20 2.70 22.09
N LEU A 346 9.11 1.74 21.17
CA LEU A 346 10.26 1.29 20.40
C LEU A 346 10.76 2.37 19.43
N MET A 347 9.86 3.07 18.76
CA MET A 347 10.18 4.17 17.85
C MET A 347 10.82 5.34 18.59
N THR A 348 10.26 5.71 19.74
CA THR A 348 10.82 6.77 20.61
C THR A 348 12.23 6.42 21.07
N LEU A 349 12.44 5.19 21.54
CA LEU A 349 13.78 4.70 21.92
C LEU A 349 14.73 4.71 20.73
N GLY A 350 14.25 4.35 19.54
CA GLY A 350 14.99 4.38 18.29
C GLY A 350 15.40 5.79 17.89
N ALA A 351 14.47 6.74 17.95
CA ALA A 351 14.70 8.14 17.63
C ALA A 351 15.73 8.77 18.59
N LEU A 352 15.59 8.55 19.89
CA LEU A 352 16.56 8.99 20.90
C LEU A 352 17.96 8.38 20.66
N ALA A 353 18.02 7.09 20.31
CA ALA A 353 19.29 6.43 20.00
C ALA A 353 19.94 6.96 18.72
N LEU A 354 19.16 7.36 17.72
CA LEU A 354 19.67 8.00 16.50
C LEU A 354 20.16 9.43 16.80
N LEU A 355 19.40 10.20 17.58
CA LEU A 355 19.77 11.54 18.01
C LEU A 355 21.08 11.52 18.80
N ALA A 356 21.21 10.63 19.77
CA ALA A 356 22.46 10.44 20.54
C ALA A 356 23.67 10.13 19.66
N ARG A 357 23.47 9.34 18.58
CA ARG A 357 24.54 9.05 17.61
C ARG A 357 24.89 10.23 16.72
N LEU A 358 23.94 11.10 16.41
CA LEU A 358 24.22 12.35 15.69
C LEU A 358 25.09 13.28 16.53
N MET A 359 24.82 13.33 17.83
CA MET A 359 25.61 14.14 18.78
C MET A 359 27.00 13.57 19.05
N ASP A 360 27.19 12.24 19.01
CA ASP A 360 28.48 11.55 19.24
C ASP A 360 29.54 11.83 18.12
N GLY A 361 29.12 12.45 17.03
CA GLY A 361 30.02 12.94 15.96
C GLY A 361 30.85 11.86 15.25
N ARG A 362 30.71 10.57 15.61
CA ARG A 362 31.49 9.47 15.01
C ARG A 362 31.14 9.31 13.54
N ARG A 363 32.06 9.66 12.67
CA ARG A 363 31.92 9.52 11.22
C ARG A 363 32.06 8.06 10.80
N VAL A 364 31.00 7.49 10.26
CA VAL A 364 31.05 6.18 9.58
C VAL A 364 31.56 6.41 8.17
N LYS A 365 32.50 5.57 7.70
CA LYS A 365 33.10 5.67 6.36
C LYS A 365 32.66 4.50 5.48
N GLY A 366 32.83 4.64 4.16
CA GLY A 366 32.62 3.59 3.17
C GLY A 366 31.14 3.28 2.88
N GLU A 367 30.87 2.06 2.46
CA GLU A 367 29.53 1.60 2.00
C GLU A 367 28.41 1.82 3.03
N LYS A 368 28.71 1.63 4.31
CA LYS A 368 27.74 1.86 5.40
C LYS A 368 27.36 3.34 5.52
N ALA A 369 28.28 4.26 5.24
CA ALA A 369 27.99 5.68 5.25
C ALA A 369 27.04 6.04 4.09
N ALA A 370 27.30 5.51 2.90
CA ALA A 370 26.47 5.74 1.74
C ALA A 370 25.07 5.12 1.90
N ALA A 371 24.97 3.88 2.42
CA ALA A 371 23.67 3.26 2.72
C ALA A 371 22.84 4.08 3.73
N ARG A 372 23.49 4.61 4.78
CA ARG A 372 22.83 5.50 5.74
C ARG A 372 22.43 6.83 5.13
N ALA A 373 23.25 7.39 4.24
CA ALA A 373 22.96 8.62 3.54
C ALA A 373 21.75 8.43 2.60
N MET A 374 21.66 7.30 1.89
CA MET A 374 20.51 6.97 1.03
C MET A 374 19.20 6.87 1.84
N VAL A 375 19.21 6.18 2.98
CA VAL A 375 18.03 6.07 3.85
C VAL A 375 17.61 7.44 4.41
N LYS A 376 18.57 8.27 4.83
CA LYS A 376 18.28 9.63 5.31
C LYS A 376 17.73 10.51 4.20
N ALA A 377 18.31 10.44 3.00
CA ALA A 377 17.82 11.17 1.84
C ALA A 377 16.43 10.68 1.44
N ALA A 378 16.18 9.37 1.47
CA ALA A 378 14.86 8.80 1.21
C ALA A 378 13.83 9.36 2.19
N PHE A 379 14.13 9.38 3.49
CA PHE A 379 13.24 9.97 4.49
C PHE A 379 13.02 11.47 4.22
N ALA A 380 14.09 12.24 4.05
CA ALA A 380 13.98 13.67 3.85
C ALA A 380 13.20 14.03 2.56
N VAL A 381 13.49 13.35 1.45
CA VAL A 381 12.77 13.56 0.17
C VAL A 381 11.30 13.19 0.32
N THR A 382 11.00 12.04 0.91
CA THR A 382 9.61 11.62 1.14
C THR A 382 8.87 12.64 2.01
N LEU A 383 9.45 13.07 3.13
CA LEU A 383 8.84 14.06 4.02
C LEU A 383 8.61 15.39 3.30
N VAL A 384 9.62 15.88 2.57
CA VAL A 384 9.51 17.14 1.81
C VAL A 384 8.42 17.04 0.74
N CYS A 385 8.37 15.94 -0.01
CA CYS A 385 7.34 15.74 -1.03
C CYS A 385 5.94 15.69 -0.39
N LEU A 386 5.74 14.91 0.67
CA LEU A 386 4.45 14.83 1.36
C LEU A 386 3.98 16.19 1.88
N VAL A 387 4.89 16.97 2.48
CA VAL A 387 4.55 18.30 2.99
C VAL A 387 4.26 19.29 1.87
N LEU A 388 5.12 19.37 0.84
CA LEU A 388 4.95 20.33 -0.24
C LEU A 388 3.71 20.02 -1.07
N PHE A 389 3.59 18.79 -1.57
CA PHE A 389 2.46 18.42 -2.45
C PHE A 389 1.15 18.29 -1.68
N GLY A 390 1.18 17.90 -0.40
CA GLY A 390 0.02 17.99 0.49
C GLY A 390 -0.41 19.44 0.75
N SER A 391 0.53 20.37 0.90
CA SER A 391 0.20 21.80 1.14
C SER A 391 -0.46 22.48 -0.05
N ILE A 392 -0.17 22.03 -1.27
CA ILE A 392 -0.78 22.57 -2.50
C ILE A 392 -2.03 21.78 -2.94
N GLY A 393 -2.47 20.81 -2.15
CA GLY A 393 -3.69 20.04 -2.42
C GLY A 393 -3.52 18.88 -3.41
N VAL A 394 -2.31 18.66 -3.95
CA VAL A 394 -2.05 17.61 -4.95
C VAL A 394 -2.07 16.20 -4.36
N LEU A 395 -1.80 16.07 -3.07
CA LEU A 395 -1.80 14.78 -2.35
C LEU A 395 -2.90 14.71 -1.28
N ASP A 396 -3.73 15.74 -1.16
CA ASP A 396 -4.79 15.83 -0.15
C ASP A 396 -6.11 15.41 -0.79
N TYR A 397 -6.19 14.14 -1.05
CA TYR A 397 -7.37 13.53 -1.62
C TYR A 397 -8.50 13.48 -0.62
N ALA A 398 -9.66 14.03 -0.96
CA ALA A 398 -11.00 13.77 -0.44
C ALA A 398 -11.09 13.29 1.02
N GLY A 399 -10.30 13.87 1.95
CA GLY A 399 -10.30 13.44 3.35
C GLY A 399 -9.57 12.12 3.62
N THR A 400 -8.95 11.50 2.62
CA THR A 400 -8.12 10.32 2.78
C THR A 400 -6.72 10.68 3.28
N THR A 401 -6.63 11.35 4.41
CA THR A 401 -5.43 11.36 5.24
C THR A 401 -5.20 9.94 5.79
N GLY A 402 -5.51 8.93 4.95
CA GLY A 402 -5.49 7.54 5.28
C GLY A 402 -4.09 6.97 5.40
N LEU A 403 -4.04 5.73 5.85
CA LEU A 403 -2.86 4.88 5.95
C LEU A 403 -2.01 4.89 4.66
N PHE A 404 -2.63 5.08 3.51
CA PHE A 404 -2.00 5.08 2.20
C PHE A 404 -1.08 6.28 1.98
N ASP A 405 -1.43 7.47 2.42
CA ASP A 405 -0.56 8.65 2.34
C ASP A 405 0.68 8.49 3.20
N HIS A 406 0.56 7.73 4.28
CA HIS A 406 1.66 7.44 5.19
C HIS A 406 2.39 6.14 4.88
N SER A 407 1.98 5.35 3.88
CA SER A 407 2.66 4.10 3.49
C SER A 407 4.15 4.31 3.21
N ALA A 408 4.49 5.46 2.64
CA ALA A 408 5.87 5.87 2.40
C ALA A 408 6.69 6.07 3.70
N LEU A 409 6.05 6.37 4.83
CA LEU A 409 6.69 6.56 6.13
C LEU A 409 6.82 5.27 6.93
N ILE A 410 6.01 4.26 6.67
CA ILE A 410 6.01 2.99 7.42
C ILE A 410 7.36 2.28 7.40
N LEU A 411 8.11 2.38 6.30
CA LEU A 411 9.48 1.86 6.25
C LEU A 411 10.37 2.54 7.31
N PHE A 412 10.21 3.85 7.52
CA PHE A 412 11.01 4.60 8.48
C PHE A 412 10.58 4.29 9.91
N ASP A 413 9.30 4.03 10.16
CA ASP A 413 8.78 3.54 11.43
C ASP A 413 9.40 2.17 11.76
N ALA A 414 9.44 1.25 10.80
CA ALA A 414 10.12 -0.04 10.96
C ALA A 414 11.63 0.12 11.25
N LEU A 415 12.28 1.11 10.63
CA LEU A 415 13.69 1.42 10.92
C LEU A 415 13.88 2.03 12.31
N LEU A 416 12.97 2.88 12.77
CA LEU A 416 12.99 3.44 14.13
C LEU A 416 12.75 2.34 15.17
N MET A 417 11.74 1.49 15.00
CA MET A 417 11.52 0.31 15.86
C MET A 417 12.77 -0.59 15.91
N THR A 418 13.36 -0.84 14.75
CA THR A 418 14.61 -1.61 14.65
C THR A 418 15.75 -0.97 15.44
N ALA A 419 15.89 0.36 15.37
CA ALA A 419 16.91 1.09 16.13
C ALA A 419 16.69 0.97 17.64
N GLY A 420 15.43 1.04 18.08
CA GLY A 420 15.01 0.83 19.48
C GLY A 420 15.36 -0.57 19.97
N LEU A 421 14.94 -1.61 19.23
CA LEU A 421 15.23 -3.01 19.53
C LEU A 421 16.75 -3.30 19.56
N CYS A 422 17.50 -2.72 18.62
CA CYS A 422 18.97 -2.83 18.62
C CYS A 422 19.61 -2.16 19.84
N THR A 423 19.05 -1.06 20.31
CA THR A 423 19.53 -0.33 21.48
C THR A 423 19.24 -1.15 22.74
N MET A 424 18.02 -1.66 22.85
CA MET A 424 17.63 -2.58 23.93
C MET A 424 18.52 -3.83 23.98
N GLU A 425 18.75 -4.49 22.85
CA GLU A 425 19.60 -5.68 22.77
C GLU A 425 21.06 -5.42 23.15
N ARG A 426 21.58 -4.22 22.85
CA ARG A 426 22.95 -3.84 23.25
C ARG A 426 23.08 -3.68 24.76
N LYS A 427 22.02 -3.21 25.40
CA LYS A 427 22.00 -3.01 26.85
C LYS A 427 21.67 -4.30 27.58
N ASN A 428 20.62 -5.00 27.15
CA ASN A 428 20.18 -6.25 27.78
C ASN A 428 19.55 -7.21 26.78
N LEU A 429 20.18 -8.35 26.56
CA LEU A 429 19.67 -9.40 25.65
C LEU A 429 18.37 -10.03 26.18
N LYS A 430 18.18 -10.14 27.49
CA LYS A 430 16.94 -10.72 28.06
C LYS A 430 15.74 -9.80 27.81
N CYS A 431 15.92 -8.47 27.98
CA CYS A 431 14.87 -7.50 27.66
C CYS A 431 14.51 -7.52 26.18
N ALA A 432 15.50 -7.62 25.30
CA ALA A 432 15.24 -7.74 23.87
C ALA A 432 14.54 -9.06 23.52
N ALA A 433 14.87 -10.16 24.20
CA ALA A 433 14.19 -11.44 24.03
C ALA A 433 12.72 -11.39 24.53
N ALA A 434 12.49 -10.77 25.68
CA ALA A 434 11.13 -10.54 26.21
C ALA A 434 10.30 -9.67 25.26
N MET A 435 10.89 -8.60 24.70
CA MET A 435 10.22 -7.80 23.68
C MET A 435 9.92 -8.61 22.42
N GLY A 436 10.87 -9.43 21.95
CA GLY A 436 10.62 -10.33 20.82
C GLY A 436 9.49 -11.32 21.10
N ALA A 437 9.38 -11.85 22.32
CA ALA A 437 8.26 -12.68 22.72
C ALA A 437 6.92 -11.90 22.68
N LEU A 438 6.89 -10.66 23.16
CA LEU A 438 5.71 -9.80 23.13
C LEU A 438 5.26 -9.51 21.68
N LEU A 439 6.21 -9.21 20.77
CA LEU A 439 5.90 -9.05 19.34
C LEU A 439 5.34 -10.35 18.75
N THR A 440 5.84 -11.50 19.16
CA THR A 440 5.35 -12.82 18.73
C THR A 440 3.94 -13.10 19.26
N VAL A 441 3.63 -12.71 20.49
CA VAL A 441 2.27 -12.82 21.06
C VAL A 441 1.30 -11.93 20.27
N ASN A 442 1.67 -10.68 19.99
CA ASN A 442 0.86 -9.79 19.17
C ASN A 442 0.56 -10.40 17.79
N PHE A 443 1.60 -10.97 17.15
CA PHE A 443 1.43 -11.70 15.90
C PHE A 443 0.54 -12.95 16.03
N ALA A 444 0.67 -13.71 17.13
CA ALA A 444 -0.18 -14.88 17.36
C ALA A 444 -1.66 -14.51 17.49
N LEU A 445 -1.98 -13.37 18.12
CA LEU A 445 -3.33 -12.82 18.17
C LEU A 445 -3.84 -12.44 16.77
N LEU A 446 -3.00 -11.78 15.96
CA LEU A 446 -3.33 -11.51 14.57
C LEU A 446 -3.58 -12.79 13.76
N ALA A 447 -2.71 -13.78 13.89
CA ALA A 447 -2.87 -15.06 13.20
C ALA A 447 -4.15 -15.81 13.64
N ALA A 448 -4.46 -15.78 14.94
CA ALA A 448 -5.70 -16.33 15.47
C ALA A 448 -6.93 -15.62 14.89
N TYR A 449 -6.90 -14.30 14.75
CA TYR A 449 -7.95 -13.54 14.09
C TYR A 449 -8.09 -13.92 12.61
N LEU A 450 -7.01 -13.91 11.85
CA LEU A 450 -7.01 -14.20 10.42
C LEU A 450 -7.51 -15.60 10.10
N PHE A 451 -7.07 -16.62 10.87
CA PHE A 451 -7.34 -18.03 10.58
C PHE A 451 -8.40 -18.65 11.47
N GLY A 452 -8.85 -17.98 12.52
CA GLY A 452 -9.80 -18.45 13.52
C GLY A 452 -11.28 -18.27 13.17
N GLY A 453 -11.60 -17.79 11.97
CA GLY A 453 -12.98 -17.58 11.52
C GLY A 453 -13.55 -16.18 11.74
N SER A 454 -13.02 -15.38 12.66
CA SER A 454 -13.47 -13.99 12.89
C SER A 454 -13.31 -13.09 11.67
N TYR A 455 -12.27 -13.34 10.88
CA TYR A 455 -12.02 -12.59 9.64
C TYR A 455 -13.00 -12.95 8.52
N GLN A 456 -13.60 -14.15 8.57
CA GLN A 456 -14.65 -14.59 7.65
C GLN A 456 -16.01 -13.97 7.99
N GLN A 457 -16.23 -13.57 9.25
CA GLN A 457 -17.47 -12.92 9.67
C GLN A 457 -17.64 -11.53 9.07
N ASN A 458 -16.56 -10.97 8.50
CA ASN A 458 -16.57 -9.71 7.77
C ASN A 458 -16.79 -9.90 6.26
N ALA A 459 -17.44 -10.99 5.84
CA ALA A 459 -17.70 -11.30 4.43
C ALA A 459 -18.48 -10.19 3.71
N ASN A 460 -19.40 -9.51 4.42
CA ASN A 460 -20.16 -8.36 3.89
C ASN A 460 -19.24 -7.21 3.48
N VAL A 461 -18.17 -6.99 4.21
CA VAL A 461 -17.19 -5.95 3.96
C VAL A 461 -16.38 -6.21 2.68
N TYR A 462 -16.25 -7.49 2.32
CA TYR A 462 -15.60 -7.94 1.09
C TYR A 462 -16.61 -8.32 0.01
N PHE A 463 -17.85 -7.88 0.15
CA PHE A 463 -18.91 -8.02 -0.84
C PHE A 463 -19.14 -9.46 -1.34
N ALA A 464 -18.98 -10.45 -0.48
CA ALA A 464 -19.11 -11.85 -0.85
C ALA A 464 -20.53 -12.19 -1.38
N GLY A 465 -21.57 -11.63 -0.76
CA GLY A 465 -22.96 -11.76 -1.23
C GLY A 465 -23.18 -11.14 -2.60
N PHE A 466 -22.64 -9.95 -2.82
CA PHE A 466 -22.70 -9.29 -4.13
C PHE A 466 -22.08 -10.14 -5.24
N GLN A 467 -20.92 -10.74 -4.99
CA GLN A 467 -20.25 -11.60 -5.97
C GLN A 467 -21.08 -12.85 -6.28
N GLN A 468 -21.64 -13.49 -5.25
CA GLN A 468 -22.47 -14.68 -5.42
C GLN A 468 -23.69 -14.36 -6.28
N LEU A 469 -24.41 -13.28 -5.96
CA LEU A 469 -25.60 -12.89 -6.67
C LEU A 469 -25.30 -12.33 -8.08
N SER A 470 -24.14 -11.70 -8.30
CA SER A 470 -23.68 -11.31 -9.65
C SER A 470 -23.51 -12.52 -10.58
N VAL A 471 -22.91 -13.60 -10.09
CA VAL A 471 -22.79 -14.86 -10.85
C VAL A 471 -24.16 -15.44 -11.17
N ARG A 472 -25.07 -15.43 -10.18
CA ARG A 472 -26.45 -15.90 -10.37
C ARG A 472 -27.22 -15.05 -11.37
N ALA A 473 -27.12 -13.71 -11.29
CA ALA A 473 -27.71 -12.77 -12.24
C ALA A 473 -27.24 -13.04 -13.68
N ALA A 474 -25.94 -13.23 -13.87
CA ALA A 474 -25.37 -13.55 -15.19
C ALA A 474 -25.85 -14.90 -15.74
N GLN A 475 -26.13 -15.90 -14.88
CA GLN A 475 -26.72 -17.16 -15.30
C GLN A 475 -28.14 -16.95 -15.80
N ILE A 476 -28.98 -16.24 -15.03
CA ILE A 476 -30.35 -15.92 -15.41
C ILE A 476 -30.39 -15.09 -16.69
N GLN A 477 -29.48 -14.12 -16.85
CA GLN A 477 -29.37 -13.33 -18.07
C GLN A 477 -29.12 -14.21 -19.31
N LYS A 478 -28.26 -15.21 -19.21
CA LYS A 478 -27.99 -16.13 -20.35
C LYS A 478 -29.21 -16.93 -20.73
N GLU A 479 -30.10 -17.24 -19.79
CA GLU A 479 -31.33 -18.00 -20.02
C GLU A 479 -32.45 -17.10 -20.56
N THR A 480 -32.57 -15.87 -20.07
CA THR A 480 -33.72 -14.98 -20.34
C THR A 480 -33.41 -13.88 -21.36
N GLY A 481 -32.12 -13.52 -21.54
CA GLY A 481 -31.72 -12.34 -22.31
C GLY A 481 -31.98 -11.01 -21.60
N ALA A 482 -32.44 -11.02 -20.36
CA ALA A 482 -32.82 -9.85 -19.58
C ALA A 482 -31.62 -8.95 -19.26
N LYS A 483 -31.82 -7.64 -19.27
CA LYS A 483 -30.79 -6.67 -18.83
C LYS A 483 -30.60 -6.75 -17.31
N ILE A 484 -29.36 -6.69 -16.85
CA ILE A 484 -29.02 -6.65 -15.43
C ILE A 484 -28.79 -5.20 -15.00
N ASN A 485 -29.55 -4.74 -14.03
CA ASN A 485 -29.33 -3.48 -13.34
C ASN A 485 -28.60 -3.77 -12.02
N VAL A 486 -27.43 -3.18 -11.85
CA VAL A 486 -26.57 -3.39 -10.69
C VAL A 486 -26.61 -2.12 -9.85
N THR A 487 -26.85 -2.25 -8.55
CA THR A 487 -26.77 -1.08 -7.68
C THR A 487 -25.39 -0.46 -7.70
N ALA A 488 -25.36 0.83 -7.90
CA ALA A 488 -24.17 1.64 -7.75
C ALA A 488 -23.88 2.01 -6.29
N ASN A 489 -24.74 1.68 -5.37
CA ASN A 489 -24.72 2.09 -3.96
C ASN A 489 -23.87 1.17 -3.08
N ILE A 490 -22.75 0.66 -3.60
CA ILE A 490 -21.85 -0.20 -2.85
C ILE A 490 -21.16 0.59 -1.73
N TYR A 491 -20.75 1.81 -2.04
CA TYR A 491 -20.19 2.77 -1.09
C TYR A 491 -21.10 3.98 -0.94
N PRO A 492 -21.66 4.28 0.26
CA PRO A 492 -22.72 5.30 0.41
C PRO A 492 -22.29 6.76 0.22
N HIS A 493 -21.05 7.06 -0.12
CA HIS A 493 -20.54 8.44 -0.25
C HIS A 493 -19.68 8.68 -1.50
N ILE A 494 -19.66 7.71 -2.42
CA ILE A 494 -18.70 7.67 -3.52
C ILE A 494 -19.49 7.64 -4.83
N GLN A 495 -19.00 8.32 -5.89
CA GLN A 495 -19.58 8.16 -7.22
C GLN A 495 -19.62 6.69 -7.57
N PRO A 496 -20.80 6.13 -7.65
CA PRO A 496 -20.98 4.74 -7.27
C PRO A 496 -20.67 3.78 -8.41
N ASP A 497 -20.71 4.26 -9.64
CA ASP A 497 -20.84 3.40 -10.82
C ASP A 497 -19.61 2.52 -11.08
N ALA A 498 -18.41 3.07 -10.92
CA ALA A 498 -17.20 2.37 -11.33
C ALA A 498 -16.83 1.20 -10.42
N GLY A 499 -17.04 1.31 -9.10
CA GLY A 499 -16.74 0.24 -8.15
C GLY A 499 -17.66 -0.96 -8.33
N ALA A 500 -18.96 -0.73 -8.43
CA ALA A 500 -19.98 -1.75 -8.66
C ALA A 500 -19.77 -2.47 -9.99
N GLU A 501 -19.51 -1.71 -11.04
CA GLU A 501 -19.24 -2.26 -12.37
C GLU A 501 -18.00 -3.16 -12.37
N MET A 502 -16.89 -2.74 -11.77
CA MET A 502 -15.68 -3.55 -11.67
C MET A 502 -15.93 -4.86 -10.91
N MET A 503 -16.70 -4.79 -9.82
CA MET A 503 -17.04 -5.97 -9.04
C MET A 503 -17.96 -6.91 -9.80
N PHE A 504 -18.93 -6.40 -10.54
CA PHE A 504 -19.81 -7.19 -11.41
C PHE A 504 -19.02 -7.88 -12.52
N LEU A 505 -18.18 -7.14 -13.26
CA LEU A 505 -17.32 -7.68 -14.32
C LEU A 505 -16.36 -8.74 -13.79
N TYR A 506 -15.82 -8.51 -12.59
CA TYR A 506 -14.98 -9.49 -11.90
C TYR A 506 -15.75 -10.77 -11.56
N ALA A 507 -16.89 -10.63 -10.89
CA ALA A 507 -17.67 -11.76 -10.41
C ALA A 507 -18.20 -12.63 -11.56
N THR A 508 -18.60 -12.02 -12.66
CA THR A 508 -19.14 -12.71 -13.84
C THR A 508 -18.06 -13.25 -14.77
N ASP A 509 -16.78 -13.00 -14.48
CA ASP A 509 -15.64 -13.33 -15.34
C ASP A 509 -15.86 -12.85 -16.79
N ALA A 510 -16.37 -11.62 -16.96
CA ALA A 510 -16.78 -11.05 -18.22
C ALA A 510 -15.65 -11.05 -19.27
N ASP A 511 -15.99 -11.16 -20.57
CA ASP A 511 -15.03 -10.96 -21.65
C ASP A 511 -14.76 -9.47 -21.84
N MET A 512 -13.55 -9.03 -21.57
CA MET A 512 -13.18 -7.60 -21.62
C MET A 512 -13.23 -7.01 -23.03
N ARG A 513 -13.20 -7.85 -24.07
CA ARG A 513 -13.36 -7.39 -25.45
C ARG A 513 -14.78 -6.93 -25.77
N ALA A 514 -15.74 -7.54 -25.11
CA ALA A 514 -17.16 -7.25 -25.30
C ALA A 514 -17.73 -6.32 -24.22
N ALA A 515 -17.08 -6.25 -23.06
CA ALA A 515 -17.60 -5.58 -21.86
C ALA A 515 -18.03 -4.12 -22.12
N GLU A 516 -17.25 -3.38 -22.90
CA GLU A 516 -17.55 -1.97 -23.22
C GLU A 516 -18.78 -1.85 -24.16
N ALA A 517 -18.95 -2.76 -25.12
CA ALA A 517 -20.10 -2.78 -26.02
C ALA A 517 -21.37 -3.30 -25.31
N GLU A 518 -21.22 -4.19 -24.35
CA GLU A 518 -22.33 -4.78 -23.59
C GLU A 518 -22.87 -3.85 -22.49
N ARG A 519 -22.10 -2.83 -22.11
CA ARG A 519 -22.49 -1.79 -21.15
C ARG A 519 -23.70 -1.02 -21.67
N GLY A 520 -24.73 -0.85 -20.83
CA GLY A 520 -26.00 -0.22 -21.19
C GLY A 520 -26.98 -1.15 -21.91
N GLU A 521 -26.52 -2.12 -22.69
CA GLU A 521 -27.39 -3.10 -23.36
C GLU A 521 -27.68 -4.33 -22.50
N LYS A 522 -26.64 -4.96 -21.96
CA LYS A 522 -26.79 -6.19 -21.17
C LYS A 522 -26.71 -5.97 -19.67
N TYR A 523 -25.89 -5.03 -19.26
CA TYR A 523 -25.77 -4.64 -17.85
C TYR A 523 -25.56 -3.14 -17.72
N GLU A 524 -25.95 -2.61 -16.57
CA GLU A 524 -25.78 -1.20 -16.23
C GLU A 524 -25.61 -1.07 -14.71
N ALA A 525 -24.65 -0.28 -14.27
CA ALA A 525 -24.52 0.10 -12.88
C ALA A 525 -25.13 1.50 -12.71
N ALA A 526 -26.14 1.61 -11.86
CA ALA A 526 -26.87 2.86 -11.66
C ALA A 526 -27.35 3.01 -10.21
N TYR A 527 -27.59 4.24 -9.81
CA TYR A 527 -28.24 4.53 -8.54
C TYR A 527 -29.68 3.99 -8.54
N MET A 528 -30.02 3.23 -7.54
CA MET A 528 -31.36 2.66 -7.36
C MET A 528 -32.06 3.37 -6.19
N PRO A 529 -33.11 4.17 -6.46
CA PRO A 529 -33.84 4.86 -5.40
C PRO A 529 -34.70 3.89 -4.58
N GLU A 530 -34.93 4.20 -3.31
CA GLU A 530 -35.74 3.38 -2.39
C GLU A 530 -37.19 3.14 -2.88
N ASN A 531 -37.73 4.00 -3.75
CA ASN A 531 -39.08 3.89 -4.32
C ASN A 531 -39.03 3.57 -5.82
N MET A 532 -38.09 2.72 -6.24
CA MET A 532 -37.92 2.34 -7.64
C MET A 532 -39.11 1.51 -8.12
N GLN A 533 -39.65 1.84 -9.31
CA GLN A 533 -40.56 0.96 -10.02
C GLN A 533 -39.76 -0.03 -10.86
N LEU A 534 -39.96 -1.31 -10.62
CA LEU A 534 -39.26 -2.38 -11.32
C LEU A 534 -39.86 -2.53 -12.73
N GLU A 535 -39.02 -2.57 -13.75
CA GLU A 535 -39.42 -2.84 -15.12
C GLU A 535 -39.56 -4.35 -15.33
N PRO A 536 -40.74 -4.82 -15.86
CA PRO A 536 -40.93 -6.24 -16.14
C PRO A 536 -39.86 -6.77 -17.11
N GLY A 537 -39.34 -7.94 -16.84
CA GLY A 537 -38.35 -8.60 -17.70
C GLY A 537 -36.90 -8.15 -17.51
N GLN A 538 -36.60 -7.34 -16.53
CA GLN A 538 -35.24 -6.97 -16.15
C GLN A 538 -34.81 -7.67 -14.87
N ILE A 539 -33.49 -7.72 -14.63
CA ILE A 539 -32.86 -8.28 -13.43
C ILE A 539 -32.31 -7.13 -12.61
N TYR A 540 -32.49 -7.18 -11.29
CA TYR A 540 -32.02 -6.16 -10.36
C TYR A 540 -31.14 -6.79 -9.28
N LEU A 541 -29.91 -6.33 -9.16
CA LEU A 541 -28.99 -6.67 -8.09
C LEU A 541 -28.78 -5.43 -7.22
N ALA A 542 -29.36 -5.43 -6.03
CA ALA A 542 -29.43 -4.28 -5.13
C ALA A 542 -28.93 -4.62 -3.71
N LYS A 543 -28.70 -3.64 -2.86
CA LYS A 543 -28.60 -3.86 -1.42
C LYS A 543 -29.98 -4.24 -0.87
N THR A 544 -30.04 -5.14 0.08
CA THR A 544 -31.30 -5.53 0.73
C THR A 544 -32.00 -4.32 1.37
N GLU A 545 -31.25 -3.34 1.86
CA GLU A 545 -31.79 -2.09 2.42
C GLU A 545 -32.52 -1.24 1.39
N GLU A 546 -32.06 -1.21 0.14
CA GLU A 546 -32.67 -0.44 -0.95
C GLU A 546 -34.02 -1.02 -1.37
N THR A 547 -34.16 -2.35 -1.25
CA THR A 547 -35.35 -3.07 -1.74
C THR A 547 -36.55 -3.00 -0.80
N SER A 548 -36.41 -2.39 0.38
CA SER A 548 -37.43 -2.40 1.44
C SER A 548 -38.79 -1.83 1.04
N ASN A 549 -38.83 -0.91 0.08
CA ASN A 549 -40.06 -0.26 -0.41
C ASN A 549 -40.41 -0.63 -1.87
N TRP A 550 -39.74 -1.65 -2.44
CA TRP A 550 -39.97 -2.07 -3.81
C TRP A 550 -41.16 -3.03 -3.90
N ASP A 551 -41.89 -3.00 -4.97
CA ASP A 551 -42.93 -3.97 -5.27
C ASP A 551 -42.34 -5.14 -6.03
N PHE A 552 -42.40 -6.35 -5.45
CA PHE A 552 -41.81 -7.57 -6.02
C PHE A 552 -42.82 -8.37 -6.87
N ASP A 553 -44.00 -7.78 -7.17
CA ASP A 553 -45.00 -8.51 -7.95
C ASP A 553 -44.44 -8.87 -9.36
N GLY A 554 -44.50 -10.15 -9.69
CA GLY A 554 -43.92 -10.68 -10.93
C GLY A 554 -42.40 -10.98 -10.89
N PHE A 555 -41.74 -10.83 -9.74
CA PHE A 555 -40.31 -11.15 -9.58
C PHE A 555 -40.06 -12.29 -8.57
N ALA A 556 -39.09 -13.12 -8.89
CA ALA A 556 -38.46 -14.02 -7.92
C ALA A 556 -37.38 -13.25 -7.13
N TYR A 557 -37.14 -13.64 -5.90
CA TYR A 557 -36.24 -12.97 -4.97
C TYR A 557 -35.23 -13.96 -4.36
N GLU A 558 -33.97 -13.62 -4.42
CA GLU A 558 -32.88 -14.30 -3.74
C GLU A 558 -32.07 -13.30 -2.90
N GLU A 559 -31.62 -13.67 -1.71
CA GLU A 559 -30.83 -12.80 -0.82
C GLU A 559 -29.54 -13.49 -0.39
N SER A 560 -28.44 -12.73 -0.31
CA SER A 560 -27.16 -13.18 0.21
C SER A 560 -26.38 -12.03 0.82
N GLU A 561 -25.99 -12.17 2.10
CA GLU A 561 -25.04 -11.29 2.77
C GLU A 561 -25.36 -9.78 2.63
N GLY A 562 -26.66 -9.39 2.76
CA GLY A 562 -27.12 -8.00 2.67
C GLY A 562 -27.32 -7.48 1.26
N TYR A 563 -27.28 -8.34 0.25
CA TYR A 563 -27.63 -8.06 -1.13
C TYR A 563 -28.83 -8.90 -1.58
N SER A 564 -29.60 -8.35 -2.49
CA SER A 564 -30.84 -8.93 -3.03
C SER A 564 -30.77 -9.00 -4.54
N LEU A 565 -31.22 -10.11 -5.10
CA LEU A 565 -31.36 -10.33 -6.53
C LEU A 565 -32.85 -10.53 -6.84
N LEU A 566 -33.38 -9.67 -7.70
CA LEU A 566 -34.74 -9.79 -8.23
C LEU A 566 -34.65 -10.12 -9.72
N TYR A 567 -35.43 -11.10 -10.18
CA TYR A 567 -35.47 -11.49 -11.57
C TYR A 567 -36.86 -11.94 -11.99
N PRO A 568 -37.25 -11.84 -13.27
CA PRO A 568 -38.56 -12.20 -13.76
C PRO A 568 -38.92 -13.65 -13.41
N LEU A 569 -40.20 -13.89 -12.96
CA LEU A 569 -40.75 -15.21 -12.72
C LEU A 569 -40.93 -16.05 -13.98
#